data_3fb57b64acc2fec1c7d983c27aa986bf
#
_entry.id   3fb57b64acc2fec1c7d983c27aa986bf
#
_cell.length_a   1.000
_cell.length_b   1.000
_cell.length_c   1.000
_cell.angle_alpha   90.00
_cell.angle_beta   90.00
_cell.angle_gamma   90.00
#
_symmetry.space_group_name_H-M   'P 1'
#
loop_
_entity.id
_entity.type
_entity.pdbx_description
1 polymer ?
#
loop_
_entity_poly.entity_id
_entity_poly.type
_entity_poly.pdbx_seq_one_letter_code
_entity_poly.pdbx_strand_id
1 'polypeptide(L)'
;KQRNEIKGSTKKIVPQKGGGGARHASKKAPLFVGGGVAHGPKGTVYKIKKINKKVRKLALAQSLSKKNSDKNLHILADVKKEIKKTKEFNKFLLKNKLANVLIISDTDSMKNINKSARNIKNVKLIKEEGTNIYDLFKYKNVIITSTSAKKIQERLLNEKN
;
A
#
# COMPACT_ATOMS: atom_id res chain seq x y z
N LYS A 1 -26.73 5.46 -11.95
CA LYS A 1 -26.76 6.88 -11.50
C LYS A 1 -27.95 7.11 -10.57
N GLN A 2 -27.75 7.95 -9.55
CA GLN A 2 -28.83 8.37 -8.67
C GLN A 2 -29.61 9.54 -9.28
N ARG A 3 -30.76 9.89 -8.70
CA ARG A 3 -31.65 10.94 -9.23
C ARG A 3 -31.00 12.34 -9.38
N ASN A 4 -29.98 12.63 -8.55
CA ASN A 4 -29.19 13.89 -8.64
C ASN A 4 -28.14 13.86 -9.76
N GLU A 5 -27.76 12.68 -10.25
CA GLU A 5 -26.74 12.49 -11.29
C GLU A 5 -27.32 12.39 -12.70
N ILE A 6 -28.64 12.23 -12.81
CA ILE A 6 -29.34 12.15 -14.12
C ILE A 6 -29.61 13.55 -14.64
N LYS A 7 -29.27 13.78 -15.91
CA LYS A 7 -29.69 15.00 -16.64
C LYS A 7 -31.18 14.93 -16.94
N GLY A 8 -31.90 16.01 -16.72
CA GLY A 8 -33.33 16.10 -16.98
C GLY A 8 -33.99 17.19 -16.15
N SER A 9 -35.23 17.54 -16.50
CA SER A 9 -36.01 18.58 -15.81
C SER A 9 -36.26 18.19 -14.35
N THR A 10 -36.15 19.16 -13.46
CA THR A 10 -36.54 19.06 -12.04
C THR A 10 -37.97 19.58 -11.81
N LYS A 11 -38.66 20.01 -12.88
CA LYS A 11 -40.03 20.53 -12.80
C LYS A 11 -40.95 19.49 -12.17
N LYS A 12 -41.82 19.96 -11.26
CA LYS A 12 -42.90 19.12 -10.67
C LYS A 12 -43.87 18.67 -11.77
N ILE A 13 -44.16 17.38 -11.81
CA ILE A 13 -44.97 16.78 -12.89
C ILE A 13 -46.45 17.16 -12.75
N VAL A 14 -46.99 17.08 -11.52
CA VAL A 14 -48.38 17.36 -11.21
C VAL A 14 -48.51 18.33 -10.05
N PRO A 15 -49.61 19.11 -9.98
CA PRO A 15 -49.93 19.98 -8.85
C PRO A 15 -49.97 19.21 -7.53
N GLN A 16 -49.69 19.89 -6.39
CA GLN A 16 -49.66 19.27 -5.08
C GLN A 16 -51.05 18.78 -4.61
N LYS A 17 -52.11 19.46 -5.04
CA LYS A 17 -53.51 19.19 -4.69
C LYS A 17 -54.39 19.37 -5.93
N GLY A 18 -55.60 18.82 -5.91
CA GLY A 18 -56.61 19.01 -6.94
C GLY A 18 -56.52 18.06 -8.16
N GLY A 19 -55.53 17.15 -8.23
CA GLY A 19 -55.37 16.23 -9.37
C GLY A 19 -55.95 14.85 -9.22
N GLY A 20 -56.59 14.50 -8.11
CA GLY A 20 -57.23 13.19 -7.88
C GLY A 20 -56.29 11.98 -7.85
N GLY A 21 -55.00 12.13 -8.21
CA GLY A 21 -54.03 11.06 -8.29
C GLY A 21 -52.89 11.16 -7.31
N ALA A 22 -51.93 10.24 -7.41
CA ALA A 22 -50.74 10.25 -6.57
C ALA A 22 -49.84 11.50 -6.79
N ARG A 23 -49.22 11.98 -5.73
CA ARG A 23 -48.31 13.13 -5.79
C ARG A 23 -46.97 12.75 -6.39
N HIS A 24 -46.53 13.46 -7.41
CA HIS A 24 -45.23 13.24 -8.04
C HIS A 24 -44.41 14.53 -8.09
N ALA A 25 -43.12 14.42 -7.79
CA ALA A 25 -42.20 15.55 -7.85
C ALA A 25 -41.61 15.73 -9.27
N SER A 26 -40.55 15.02 -9.63
CA SER A 26 -39.91 15.13 -10.95
C SER A 26 -39.78 13.77 -11.63
N LYS A 27 -39.67 13.74 -12.95
CA LYS A 27 -39.38 12.53 -13.74
C LYS A 27 -38.11 11.78 -13.38
N LYS A 28 -37.19 12.44 -12.63
CA LYS A 28 -35.94 11.81 -12.18
C LYS A 28 -36.13 10.83 -11.00
N ALA A 29 -37.33 10.76 -10.42
CA ALA A 29 -37.57 9.87 -9.28
C ALA A 29 -37.46 8.38 -9.68
N PRO A 30 -37.00 7.52 -8.76
CA PRO A 30 -36.72 6.10 -9.06
C PRO A 30 -37.96 5.29 -9.54
N LEU A 31 -39.16 5.76 -9.25
CA LEU A 31 -40.40 5.10 -9.64
C LEU A 31 -40.74 5.23 -11.14
N PHE A 32 -40.09 6.17 -11.84
CA PHE A 32 -40.30 6.37 -13.29
C PHE A 32 -39.29 5.63 -14.14
N VAL A 33 -39.72 5.14 -15.30
CA VAL A 33 -38.84 4.60 -16.33
C VAL A 33 -37.88 5.68 -16.77
N GLY A 34 -36.55 5.37 -16.74
CA GLY A 34 -35.47 6.37 -16.97
C GLY A 34 -35.16 7.26 -15.77
N GLY A 35 -35.80 7.05 -14.62
CA GLY A 35 -35.45 7.69 -13.37
C GLY A 35 -34.16 7.17 -12.76
N GLY A 36 -33.69 7.82 -11.67
CA GLY A 36 -32.47 7.42 -10.97
C GLY A 36 -32.66 6.17 -10.12
N VAL A 37 -31.57 5.45 -9.86
CA VAL A 37 -31.56 4.32 -8.95
C VAL A 37 -31.49 4.80 -7.51
N ALA A 38 -32.35 4.31 -6.63
CA ALA A 38 -32.29 4.56 -5.20
C ALA A 38 -31.09 3.80 -4.59
N HIS A 39 -30.21 4.49 -3.88
CA HIS A 39 -29.03 3.90 -3.26
C HIS A 39 -28.12 3.09 -4.22
N GLY A 40 -28.05 3.50 -5.48
CA GLY A 40 -27.24 2.83 -6.49
C GLY A 40 -25.74 2.76 -6.13
N PRO A 41 -25.01 1.77 -6.66
CA PRO A 41 -23.60 1.59 -6.37
C PRO A 41 -22.79 2.80 -6.87
N LYS A 42 -21.88 3.29 -6.04
CA LYS A 42 -20.92 4.37 -6.37
C LYS A 42 -19.53 3.75 -6.55
N GLY A 43 -19.12 3.52 -7.78
CA GLY A 43 -17.88 2.81 -8.11
C GLY A 43 -16.59 3.39 -7.53
N THR A 44 -16.60 4.68 -7.17
CA THR A 44 -15.45 5.39 -6.62
C THR A 44 -15.43 5.49 -5.09
N VAL A 45 -16.48 5.03 -4.42
CA VAL A 45 -16.59 5.12 -2.96
C VAL A 45 -16.09 3.84 -2.31
N TYR A 46 -14.82 3.86 -1.90
CA TYR A 46 -14.24 2.78 -1.11
C TYR A 46 -14.42 3.06 0.38
N LYS A 47 -14.99 2.12 1.11
CA LYS A 47 -15.01 2.18 2.57
C LYS A 47 -13.62 1.80 3.08
N ILE A 48 -12.89 2.75 3.62
CA ILE A 48 -11.61 2.51 4.29
C ILE A 48 -11.91 1.76 5.59
N LYS A 49 -11.46 0.50 5.66
CA LYS A 49 -11.56 -0.31 6.89
C LYS A 49 -10.30 -0.10 7.73
N LYS A 50 -10.48 0.28 8.99
CA LYS A 50 -9.39 0.38 9.97
C LYS A 50 -8.90 -1.03 10.34
N ILE A 51 -7.59 -1.25 10.24
CA ILE A 51 -6.94 -2.50 10.67
C ILE A 51 -6.28 -2.25 12.03
N ASN A 52 -6.46 -3.16 12.98
CA ASN A 52 -5.91 -3.07 14.31
C ASN A 52 -4.36 -3.09 14.28
N LYS A 53 -3.72 -2.38 15.22
CA LYS A 53 -2.25 -2.31 15.33
C LYS A 53 -1.62 -3.70 15.51
N LYS A 54 -2.18 -4.55 16.39
CA LYS A 54 -1.71 -5.93 16.63
C LYS A 54 -1.75 -6.79 15.36
N VAL A 55 -2.85 -6.70 14.58
CA VAL A 55 -2.98 -7.43 13.31
C VAL A 55 -1.92 -6.98 12.29
N ARG A 56 -1.62 -5.68 12.21
CA ARG A 56 -0.55 -5.17 11.34
C ARG A 56 0.84 -5.67 11.75
N LYS A 57 1.14 -5.72 13.06
CA LYS A 57 2.40 -6.28 13.58
C LYS A 57 2.52 -7.77 13.24
N LEU A 58 1.46 -8.54 13.51
CA LEU A 58 1.40 -9.96 13.19
C LEU A 58 1.62 -10.23 11.70
N ALA A 59 0.96 -9.48 10.83
CA ALA A 59 1.11 -9.62 9.38
C ALA A 59 2.53 -9.30 8.90
N LEU A 60 3.21 -8.30 9.51
CA LEU A 60 4.61 -8.01 9.21
C LEU A 60 5.53 -9.16 9.66
N ALA A 61 5.33 -9.70 10.87
CA ALA A 61 6.09 -10.85 11.37
C ALA A 61 5.92 -12.08 10.47
N GLN A 62 4.67 -12.39 10.09
CA GLN A 62 4.38 -13.51 9.18
C GLN A 62 5.01 -13.32 7.79
N SER A 63 5.02 -12.09 7.25
CA SER A 63 5.64 -11.83 5.95
C SER A 63 7.16 -12.01 5.98
N LEU A 64 7.84 -11.63 7.06
CA LEU A 64 9.26 -11.88 7.26
C LEU A 64 9.55 -13.39 7.45
N SER A 65 8.73 -14.08 8.23
CA SER A 65 8.84 -15.55 8.40
C SER A 65 8.68 -16.28 7.07
N LYS A 66 7.73 -15.85 6.22
CA LYS A 66 7.55 -16.41 4.87
C LYS A 66 8.79 -16.20 4.01
N LYS A 67 9.37 -14.97 4.03
CA LYS A 67 10.63 -14.70 3.31
C LYS A 67 11.79 -15.55 3.79
N ASN A 68 11.87 -15.81 5.08
CA ASN A 68 12.89 -16.70 5.63
C ASN A 68 12.69 -18.15 5.20
N SER A 69 11.45 -18.66 5.26
CA SER A 69 11.12 -20.03 4.79
C SER A 69 11.44 -20.23 3.32
N ASP A 70 11.21 -19.21 2.49
CA ASP A 70 11.51 -19.23 1.06
C ASP A 70 13.01 -19.00 0.76
N LYS A 71 13.87 -18.88 1.79
CA LYS A 71 15.31 -18.58 1.70
C LYS A 71 15.64 -17.31 0.91
N ASN A 72 14.74 -16.36 0.91
CA ASN A 72 14.85 -15.05 0.24
C ASN A 72 15.19 -13.90 1.22
N LEU A 73 15.47 -14.21 2.48
CA LEU A 73 15.88 -13.25 3.50
C LEU A 73 17.39 -13.39 3.75
N HIS A 74 18.11 -12.28 3.58
CA HIS A 74 19.56 -12.24 3.78
C HIS A 74 19.91 -11.17 4.82
N ILE A 75 20.72 -11.54 5.80
CA ILE A 75 21.22 -10.61 6.81
C ILE A 75 22.66 -10.25 6.45
N LEU A 76 22.94 -8.97 6.32
CA LEU A 76 24.29 -8.45 6.07
C LEU A 76 24.82 -7.68 7.28
N ALA A 77 26.12 -7.69 7.45
CA ALA A 77 26.79 -6.78 8.38
C ALA A 77 26.53 -5.32 7.96
N ASP A 78 26.56 -4.42 8.93
CA ASP A 78 26.33 -2.99 8.66
C ASP A 78 27.40 -2.43 7.74
N VAL A 79 26.97 -1.63 6.77
CA VAL A 79 27.87 -1.09 5.73
C VAL A 79 28.56 0.18 6.24
N LYS A 80 29.80 0.02 6.69
CA LYS A 80 30.63 1.11 7.24
C LYS A 80 31.29 1.96 6.16
N LYS A 81 31.55 1.40 4.97
CA LYS A 81 32.23 2.10 3.87
C LYS A 81 31.24 2.61 2.84
N GLU A 82 31.43 3.86 2.38
CA GLU A 82 30.59 4.43 1.31
C GLU A 82 30.88 3.75 -0.04
N ILE A 83 29.84 3.19 -0.65
CA ILE A 83 29.90 2.63 -2.00
C ILE A 83 29.42 3.71 -2.98
N LYS A 84 30.35 4.37 -3.66
CA LYS A 84 30.03 5.50 -4.55
C LYS A 84 29.56 5.06 -5.94
N LYS A 85 30.09 3.96 -6.46
CA LYS A 85 29.86 3.54 -7.85
C LYS A 85 28.72 2.51 -7.96
N THR A 86 27.74 2.82 -8.80
CA THR A 86 26.63 1.90 -9.13
C THR A 86 27.12 0.58 -9.73
N LYS A 87 28.20 0.61 -10.52
CA LYS A 87 28.82 -0.58 -11.13
C LYS A 87 29.32 -1.59 -10.10
N GLU A 88 29.91 -1.11 -9.02
CA GLU A 88 30.41 -1.99 -7.93
C GLU A 88 29.24 -2.65 -7.18
N PHE A 89 28.21 -1.85 -6.87
CA PHE A 89 27.03 -2.35 -6.21
C PHE A 89 26.25 -3.37 -7.10
N ASN A 90 26.15 -3.10 -8.38
CA ASN A 90 25.53 -4.02 -9.32
C ASN A 90 26.30 -5.33 -9.47
N LYS A 91 27.65 -5.28 -9.50
CA LYS A 91 28.50 -6.48 -9.46
C LYS A 91 28.25 -7.33 -8.20
N PHE A 92 28.08 -6.70 -7.05
CA PHE A 92 27.75 -7.38 -5.79
C PHE A 92 26.40 -8.11 -5.90
N LEU A 93 25.37 -7.45 -6.43
CA LEU A 93 24.04 -8.07 -6.63
C LEU A 93 24.09 -9.25 -7.60
N LEU A 94 24.79 -9.11 -8.72
CA LEU A 94 24.95 -10.17 -9.72
C LEU A 94 25.71 -11.38 -9.16
N LYS A 95 26.79 -11.14 -8.43
CA LYS A 95 27.58 -12.20 -7.79
C LYS A 95 26.73 -13.05 -6.85
N ASN A 96 25.80 -12.42 -6.13
CA ASN A 96 24.90 -13.10 -5.20
C ASN A 96 23.57 -13.54 -5.85
N LYS A 97 23.42 -13.42 -7.18
CA LYS A 97 22.20 -13.78 -7.95
C LYS A 97 20.93 -13.06 -7.45
N LEU A 98 21.08 -11.82 -6.99
CA LEU A 98 20.02 -11.02 -6.42
C LEU A 98 19.44 -10.06 -7.48
N ALA A 99 18.38 -10.46 -8.17
CA ALA A 99 17.82 -9.70 -9.30
C ALA A 99 16.77 -8.65 -8.90
N ASN A 100 15.97 -8.92 -7.87
CA ASN A 100 14.88 -8.05 -7.41
C ASN A 100 14.95 -7.96 -5.89
N VAL A 101 15.43 -6.82 -5.37
CA VAL A 101 15.93 -6.72 -3.99
C VAL A 101 15.34 -5.54 -3.25
N LEU A 102 14.82 -5.81 -2.07
CA LEU A 102 14.51 -4.82 -1.06
C LEU A 102 15.66 -4.76 -0.05
N ILE A 103 16.22 -3.59 0.18
CA ILE A 103 17.28 -3.37 1.17
C ILE A 103 16.69 -2.57 2.33
N ILE A 104 16.75 -3.14 3.51
CA ILE A 104 16.32 -2.50 4.75
C ILE A 104 17.58 -2.20 5.57
N SER A 105 17.84 -0.93 5.80
CA SER A 105 19.05 -0.50 6.48
C SER A 105 18.79 0.63 7.46
N ASP A 106 19.66 0.74 8.44
CA ASP A 106 19.74 1.88 9.36
C ASP A 106 20.15 3.16 8.61
N THR A 107 20.03 4.29 9.26
CA THR A 107 20.26 5.61 8.66
C THR A 107 21.67 5.78 8.12
N ASP A 108 22.67 5.24 8.79
CA ASP A 108 24.09 5.44 8.41
C ASP A 108 24.50 4.50 7.28
N SER A 109 24.15 3.21 7.36
CA SER A 109 24.33 2.27 6.25
C SER A 109 23.55 2.70 5.01
N MET A 110 22.37 3.31 5.19
CA MET A 110 21.58 3.86 4.09
C MET A 110 22.31 4.99 3.36
N LYS A 111 22.91 5.94 4.09
CA LYS A 111 23.70 7.03 3.47
C LYS A 111 24.82 6.49 2.60
N ASN A 112 25.51 5.44 3.09
CA ASN A 112 26.63 4.81 2.40
C ASN A 112 26.28 4.09 1.11
N ILE A 113 25.03 3.57 1.01
CA ILE A 113 24.58 2.80 -0.15
C ILE A 113 23.69 3.62 -1.09
N ASN A 114 23.02 4.67 -0.60
CA ASN A 114 21.96 5.36 -1.33
C ASN A 114 22.40 5.84 -2.72
N LYS A 115 23.58 6.43 -2.83
CA LYS A 115 24.07 6.96 -4.11
C LYS A 115 24.25 5.87 -5.16
N SER A 116 24.68 4.68 -4.76
CA SER A 116 24.93 3.54 -5.65
C SER A 116 23.70 2.71 -5.94
N ALA A 117 22.75 2.62 -5.02
CA ALA A 117 21.55 1.76 -5.14
C ALA A 117 20.34 2.42 -5.80
N ARG A 118 20.11 3.72 -5.57
CA ARG A 118 18.88 4.43 -5.98
C ARG A 118 18.57 4.40 -7.48
N ASN A 119 19.60 4.30 -8.33
CA ASN A 119 19.43 4.31 -9.79
C ASN A 119 19.20 2.92 -10.39
N ILE A 120 19.28 1.85 -9.60
CA ILE A 120 19.10 0.49 -10.10
C ILE A 120 17.60 0.14 -10.06
N LYS A 121 17.02 -0.17 -11.23
CA LYS A 121 15.55 -0.34 -11.40
C LYS A 121 14.91 -1.34 -10.44
N ASN A 122 15.56 -2.45 -10.16
CA ASN A 122 14.98 -3.55 -9.37
C ASN A 122 15.47 -3.56 -7.92
N VAL A 123 15.97 -2.43 -7.44
CA VAL A 123 16.44 -2.27 -6.06
C VAL A 123 15.65 -1.14 -5.40
N LYS A 124 15.15 -1.40 -4.21
CA LYS A 124 14.54 -0.39 -3.34
C LYS A 124 15.25 -0.36 -2.01
N LEU A 125 15.60 0.83 -1.56
CA LEU A 125 16.22 1.07 -0.27
C LEU A 125 15.18 1.72 0.66
N ILE A 126 14.99 1.15 1.85
CA ILE A 126 14.10 1.70 2.87
C ILE A 126 14.76 1.66 4.24
N LYS A 127 14.33 2.56 5.14
CA LYS A 127 14.72 2.52 6.55
C LYS A 127 13.95 1.42 7.29
N GLU A 128 14.50 0.97 8.41
CA GLU A 128 13.85 0.00 9.29
C GLU A 128 12.45 0.41 9.73
N GLU A 129 12.22 1.71 10.01
CA GLU A 129 10.91 2.26 10.37
C GLU A 129 9.88 2.16 9.24
N GLY A 130 10.33 2.31 8.00
CA GLY A 130 9.51 2.26 6.79
C GLY A 130 9.18 0.84 6.31
N THR A 131 9.62 -0.20 7.01
CA THR A 131 9.35 -1.58 6.61
C THR A 131 7.85 -1.85 6.57
N ASN A 132 7.36 -2.27 5.41
CA ASN A 132 5.95 -2.55 5.17
C ASN A 132 5.75 -3.86 4.38
N ILE A 133 4.56 -4.43 4.50
CA ILE A 133 4.20 -5.72 3.91
C ILE A 133 4.21 -5.65 2.37
N TYR A 134 3.74 -4.54 1.79
CA TYR A 134 3.67 -4.37 0.35
C TYR A 134 5.05 -4.52 -0.31
N ASP A 135 6.06 -3.82 0.21
CA ASP A 135 7.42 -3.92 -0.32
C ASP A 135 8.03 -5.30 -0.08
N LEU A 136 7.78 -5.92 1.06
CA LEU A 136 8.23 -7.29 1.33
C LEU A 136 7.69 -8.29 0.30
N PHE A 137 6.43 -8.18 -0.12
CA PHE A 137 5.87 -9.06 -1.15
C PHE A 137 6.28 -8.68 -2.57
N LYS A 138 6.44 -7.39 -2.87
CA LYS A 138 6.81 -6.89 -4.19
C LYS A 138 8.20 -7.35 -4.62
N TYR A 139 9.17 -7.32 -3.70
CA TYR A 139 10.55 -7.71 -3.98
C TYR A 139 10.78 -9.17 -3.60
N LYS A 140 11.44 -9.93 -4.51
CA LYS A 140 11.72 -11.34 -4.27
C LYS A 140 12.68 -11.53 -3.10
N ASN A 141 13.84 -10.87 -3.15
CA ASN A 141 14.88 -10.97 -2.14
C ASN A 141 14.81 -9.77 -1.18
N VAL A 142 15.09 -10.02 0.08
CA VAL A 142 15.13 -9.00 1.13
C VAL A 142 16.48 -9.06 1.80
N ILE A 143 17.18 -7.95 1.83
CA ILE A 143 18.46 -7.78 2.54
C ILE A 143 18.21 -6.88 3.73
N ILE A 144 18.61 -7.30 4.92
CA ILE A 144 18.47 -6.51 6.15
C ILE A 144 19.85 -6.37 6.79
N THR A 145 20.23 -5.16 7.22
CA THR A 145 21.44 -4.97 8.01
C THR A 145 21.28 -5.49 9.42
N SER A 146 22.37 -5.91 10.07
CA SER A 146 22.31 -6.53 11.41
C SER A 146 21.70 -5.60 12.46
N THR A 147 22.03 -4.31 12.42
CA THR A 147 21.44 -3.29 13.31
C THR A 147 19.92 -3.12 13.04
N SER A 148 19.51 -3.05 11.76
CA SER A 148 18.09 -2.92 11.41
C SER A 148 17.28 -4.17 11.78
N ALA A 149 17.86 -5.36 11.71
CA ALA A 149 17.18 -6.59 12.13
C ALA A 149 16.81 -6.55 13.61
N LYS A 150 17.73 -6.11 14.47
CA LYS A 150 17.48 -5.95 15.91
C LYS A 150 16.36 -4.94 16.19
N LYS A 151 16.39 -3.77 15.54
CA LYS A 151 15.36 -2.74 15.69
C LYS A 151 13.97 -3.22 15.21
N ILE A 152 13.91 -3.97 14.10
CA ILE A 152 12.66 -4.56 13.63
C ILE A 152 12.14 -5.59 14.64
N GLN A 153 13.02 -6.42 15.20
CA GLN A 153 12.65 -7.40 16.24
C GLN A 153 12.11 -6.70 17.49
N GLU A 154 12.76 -5.67 17.98
CA GLU A 154 12.27 -4.86 19.11
C GLU A 154 10.90 -4.25 18.82
N ARG A 155 10.71 -3.66 17.62
CA ARG A 155 9.42 -3.10 17.19
C ARG A 155 8.30 -4.14 17.15
N LEU A 156 8.59 -5.39 16.80
CA LEU A 156 7.61 -6.47 16.73
C LEU A 156 7.30 -7.07 18.09
N LEU A 157 8.30 -7.22 18.96
CA LEU A 157 8.17 -7.81 20.29
C LEU A 157 7.60 -6.83 21.33
N ASN A 158 7.95 -5.53 21.25
CA ASN A 158 7.44 -4.54 22.18
C ASN A 158 5.92 -4.38 22.07
N GLU A 159 5.22 -4.84 23.11
CA GLU A 159 3.75 -4.69 23.24
C GLU A 159 3.31 -3.25 23.56
N LYS A 160 4.25 -2.38 23.95
CA LYS A 160 3.96 -0.99 24.30
C LYS A 160 3.74 -0.16 23.04
N ASN A 161 2.50 0.07 22.75
CA ASN A 161 1.75 1.12 22.02
C ASN A 161 0.61 0.55 21.18
#